data_06def46ac38fe51232c355d90dede941
#
_entry.id   06def46ac38fe51232c355d90dede941
#
_cell.length_a   1.000
_cell.length_b   1.000
_cell.length_c   1.000
_cell.angle_alpha   90.00
_cell.angle_beta   90.00
_cell.angle_gamma   90.00
#
_symmetry.space_group_name_H-M   'P 1'
#
loop_
_entity.id
_entity.type
_entity.pdbx_description
1 polymer ?
#
loop_
_entity_poly.entity_id
_entity_poly.type
_entity_poly.pdbx_seq_one_letter_code
_entity_poly.pdbx_strand_id
1 'polypeptide(L)'
;IDFEDTAQTLYDKLCAAAGRLLDEVLPEMLRGRIPLRKQDLSRGSYYGGRKPEDGRISWDRTAVEIYNLIRAVTEPYPGAFAFADSGEKVLIWRARPVSFAAAGRPGDVISDGQSVLVKTADGAIRLLDIDVSGLRLQDADIGTYFKTGKVKKLT
;
A
#
# COMPACT_ATOMS: atom_id res chain seq x y z
N ILE A 1 1.66 9.11 -11.85
CA ILE A 1 1.59 8.02 -10.85
C ILE A 1 0.58 7.03 -11.38
N ASP A 2 1.03 5.80 -11.61
CA ASP A 2 0.16 4.74 -12.09
C ASP A 2 -0.55 4.04 -10.92
N PHE A 3 -1.66 3.36 -11.22
CA PHE A 3 -2.43 2.68 -10.19
C PHE A 3 -1.63 1.59 -9.46
N GLU A 4 -0.69 0.95 -10.16
CA GLU A 4 0.17 -0.11 -9.61
C GLU A 4 1.47 0.42 -8.96
N ASP A 5 1.71 1.74 -8.97
CA ASP A 5 2.95 2.28 -8.39
C ASP A 5 3.00 2.04 -6.89
N THR A 6 4.11 1.49 -6.44
CA THR A 6 4.52 1.49 -5.03
C THR A 6 5.33 2.75 -4.71
N ALA A 7 5.63 2.97 -3.43
CA ALA A 7 6.52 4.06 -3.06
C ALA A 7 7.89 3.94 -3.72
N GLN A 8 8.45 2.72 -3.86
CA GLN A 8 9.73 2.49 -4.52
C GLN A 8 9.67 2.79 -6.02
N THR A 9 8.69 2.25 -6.75
CA THR A 9 8.59 2.49 -8.20
C THR A 9 8.34 3.95 -8.51
N LEU A 10 7.57 4.66 -7.67
CA LEU A 10 7.38 6.10 -7.79
C LEU A 10 8.69 6.87 -7.54
N TYR A 11 9.46 6.47 -6.53
CA TYR A 11 10.77 7.06 -6.25
C TYR A 11 11.72 6.91 -7.45
N ASP A 12 11.79 5.73 -8.04
CA ASP A 12 12.63 5.47 -9.22
C ASP A 12 12.21 6.35 -10.41
N LYS A 13 10.90 6.49 -10.65
CA LYS A 13 10.34 7.40 -11.67
C LYS A 13 10.72 8.87 -11.40
N LEU A 14 10.67 9.29 -10.13
CA LEU A 14 11.04 10.66 -9.73
C LEU A 14 12.53 10.90 -9.93
N CYS A 15 13.39 9.97 -9.55
CA CYS A 15 14.84 10.08 -9.78
C CYS A 15 15.18 10.19 -11.27
N ALA A 16 14.57 9.35 -12.10
CA ALA A 16 14.75 9.40 -13.55
C ALA A 16 14.25 10.73 -14.16
N ALA A 17 13.12 11.25 -13.68
CA ALA A 17 12.58 12.53 -14.12
C ALA A 17 13.47 13.71 -13.68
N ALA A 18 13.97 13.67 -12.44
CA ALA A 18 14.90 14.69 -11.92
C ALA A 18 16.21 14.73 -12.70
N GLY A 19 16.77 13.56 -13.04
CA GLY A 19 17.96 13.47 -13.88
C GLY A 19 17.76 14.16 -15.23
N ARG A 20 16.71 13.80 -15.96
CA ARG A 20 16.37 14.45 -17.24
C ARG A 20 16.19 15.95 -17.11
N LEU A 21 15.46 16.39 -16.06
CA LEU A 21 15.26 17.81 -15.82
C LEU A 21 16.58 18.55 -15.59
N LEU A 22 17.50 17.96 -14.81
CA LEU A 22 18.82 18.54 -14.57
C LEU A 22 19.66 18.62 -15.86
N ASP A 23 19.64 17.59 -16.70
CA ASP A 23 20.35 17.58 -17.99
C ASP A 23 19.88 18.72 -18.91
N GLU A 24 18.59 19.03 -18.88
CA GLU A 24 18.00 20.11 -19.69
C GLU A 24 18.25 21.50 -19.09
N VAL A 25 18.08 21.62 -17.78
CA VAL A 25 18.00 22.93 -17.10
C VAL A 25 19.40 23.43 -16.70
N LEU A 26 20.31 22.56 -16.28
CA LEU A 26 21.62 22.95 -15.76
C LEU A 26 22.47 23.75 -16.79
N PRO A 27 22.56 23.36 -18.07
CA PRO A 27 23.27 24.15 -19.07
C PRO A 27 22.72 25.57 -19.24
N GLU A 28 21.38 25.73 -19.17
CA GLU A 28 20.72 27.01 -19.29
C GLU A 28 20.90 27.88 -18.04
N MET A 29 20.92 27.26 -16.84
CA MET A 29 21.28 27.94 -15.59
C MET A 29 22.69 28.52 -15.64
N LEU A 30 23.67 27.74 -16.08
CA LEU A 30 25.05 28.17 -16.20
C LEU A 30 25.24 29.34 -17.19
N ARG A 31 24.35 29.47 -18.16
CA ARG A 31 24.29 30.58 -19.12
C ARG A 31 23.46 31.77 -18.64
N GLY A 32 22.90 31.73 -17.42
CA GLY A 32 22.04 32.76 -16.88
C GLY A 32 20.70 32.95 -17.60
N ARG A 33 20.22 31.94 -18.33
CA ARG A 33 19.03 32.03 -19.18
C ARG A 33 17.75 31.47 -18.58
N ILE A 34 17.77 31.05 -17.30
CA ILE A 34 16.58 30.51 -16.65
C ILE A 34 15.83 31.61 -15.88
N PRO A 35 14.55 31.81 -16.19
CA PRO A 35 13.71 32.71 -15.43
C PRO A 35 13.40 32.10 -14.05
N LEU A 36 13.80 32.79 -12.99
CA LEU A 36 13.44 32.41 -11.63
C LEU A 36 11.96 32.73 -11.37
N ARG A 37 11.23 31.74 -10.89
CA ARG A 37 9.82 31.89 -10.49
C ARG A 37 9.67 31.70 -8.99
N LYS A 38 9.11 32.69 -8.31
CA LYS A 38 8.84 32.59 -6.87
C LYS A 38 7.74 31.54 -6.63
N GLN A 39 8.01 30.60 -5.72
CA GLN A 39 7.02 29.61 -5.33
C GLN A 39 5.93 30.25 -4.47
N ASP A 40 4.69 29.90 -4.74
CA ASP A 40 3.55 30.27 -3.89
C ASP A 40 3.44 29.27 -2.72
N LEU A 41 3.94 29.67 -1.58
CA LEU A 41 3.96 28.83 -0.36
C LEU A 41 2.57 28.60 0.23
N SER A 42 1.56 29.44 -0.12
CA SER A 42 0.19 29.25 0.35
C SER A 42 -0.47 27.99 -0.23
N ARG A 43 0.05 27.49 -1.35
CA ARG A 43 -0.42 26.24 -2.02
C ARG A 43 0.36 25.00 -1.60
N GLY A 44 1.33 25.17 -0.71
CA GLY A 44 2.11 24.07 -0.17
C GLY A 44 1.38 23.33 0.94
N SER A 45 1.68 22.04 1.09
CA SER A 45 1.29 21.25 2.26
C SER A 45 2.50 20.52 2.81
N TYR A 46 2.50 20.29 4.11
CA TYR A 46 3.57 19.60 4.80
C TYR A 46 3.07 18.26 5.35
N TYR A 47 3.82 17.20 5.06
CA TYR A 47 3.57 15.86 5.60
C TYR A 47 4.76 15.45 6.46
N GLY A 48 4.49 15.02 7.70
CA GLY A 48 5.50 14.48 8.61
C GLY A 48 6.09 13.15 8.14
N GLY A 49 7.21 12.75 8.73
CA GLY A 49 7.80 11.42 8.53
C GLY A 49 6.87 10.32 9.03
N ARG A 50 6.73 9.23 8.28
CA ARG A 50 5.94 8.06 8.68
C ARG A 50 6.66 7.25 9.74
N LYS A 51 5.87 6.67 10.65
CA LYS A 51 6.30 5.69 11.64
C LYS A 51 5.75 4.31 11.26
N PRO A 52 6.33 3.20 11.76
CA PRO A 52 5.80 1.85 11.48
C PRO A 52 4.33 1.67 11.86
N GLU A 53 3.85 2.35 12.89
CA GLU A 53 2.46 2.31 13.38
C GLU A 53 1.47 2.89 12.37
N ASP A 54 1.92 3.82 11.52
CA ASP A 54 1.08 4.42 10.46
C ASP A 54 0.71 3.41 9.37
N GLY A 55 1.38 2.25 9.34
CA GLY A 55 1.04 1.12 8.46
C GLY A 55 -0.16 0.29 8.94
N ARG A 56 -0.74 0.58 10.11
CA ARG A 56 -1.90 -0.15 10.60
C ARG A 56 -3.12 0.07 9.70
N ILE A 57 -3.72 -1.03 9.25
CA ILE A 57 -4.90 -1.00 8.39
C ILE A 57 -6.16 -0.77 9.23
N SER A 58 -6.99 0.17 8.80
CA SER A 58 -8.38 0.31 9.26
C SER A 58 -9.31 -0.23 8.18
N TRP A 59 -9.96 -1.35 8.45
CA TRP A 59 -10.81 -2.03 7.47
C TRP A 59 -12.12 -1.28 7.17
N ASP A 60 -12.49 -0.29 8.00
CA ASP A 60 -13.62 0.63 7.78
C ASP A 60 -13.39 1.65 6.65
N ARG A 61 -12.19 1.66 6.07
CA ARG A 61 -11.85 2.44 4.89
C ARG A 61 -12.30 1.73 3.61
N THR A 62 -12.30 2.48 2.51
CA THR A 62 -12.57 1.91 1.19
C THR A 62 -11.44 0.98 0.74
N ALA A 63 -11.75 0.03 -0.14
CA ALA A 63 -10.77 -0.88 -0.70
C ALA A 63 -9.60 -0.14 -1.38
N VAL A 64 -9.89 0.98 -2.06
CA VAL A 64 -8.86 1.81 -2.72
C VAL A 64 -7.97 2.53 -1.71
N GLU A 65 -8.53 3.08 -0.62
CA GLU A 65 -7.73 3.72 0.43
C GLU A 65 -6.78 2.72 1.11
N ILE A 66 -7.26 1.51 1.42
CA ILE A 66 -6.44 0.44 2.00
C ILE A 66 -5.37 -0.01 1.01
N TYR A 67 -5.72 -0.19 -0.26
CA TYR A 67 -4.76 -0.50 -1.31
C TYR A 67 -3.66 0.57 -1.42
N ASN A 68 -4.05 1.85 -1.39
CA ASN A 68 -3.10 2.96 -1.42
C ASN A 68 -2.16 2.96 -0.20
N LEU A 69 -2.65 2.61 1.00
CA LEU A 69 -1.80 2.42 2.16
C LEU A 69 -0.80 1.28 1.94
N ILE A 70 -1.26 0.10 1.52
CA ILE A 70 -0.42 -1.08 1.31
C ILE A 70 0.72 -0.75 0.33
N ARG A 71 0.41 -0.23 -0.86
CA ARG A 71 1.44 0.09 -1.88
C ARG A 71 2.37 1.23 -1.47
N ALA A 72 1.94 2.12 -0.57
CA ALA A 72 2.75 3.24 -0.09
C ALA A 72 3.74 2.85 1.01
N VAL A 73 3.52 1.74 1.71
CA VAL A 73 4.39 1.31 2.82
C VAL A 73 4.96 -0.10 2.62
N THR A 74 4.76 -0.71 1.43
CA THR A 74 5.39 -2.00 1.08
C THR A 74 6.91 -1.87 1.01
N GLU A 75 7.60 -3.00 0.86
CA GLU A 75 9.08 -3.02 0.76
C GLU A 75 9.64 -1.89 -0.12
N PRO A 76 10.72 -1.22 0.35
CA PRO A 76 11.57 -1.50 1.50
C PRO A 76 11.09 -0.90 2.84
N TYR A 77 9.86 -0.44 2.93
CA TYR A 77 9.28 0.13 4.14
C TYR A 77 8.70 -0.97 5.04
N PRO A 78 8.30 -0.63 6.31
CA PRO A 78 7.88 -1.61 7.32
C PRO A 78 6.63 -2.44 7.00
N GLY A 79 5.89 -2.14 5.93
CA GLY A 79 4.69 -2.85 5.51
C GLY A 79 3.40 -2.34 6.17
N ALA A 80 2.29 -2.57 5.46
CA ALA A 80 0.97 -2.42 6.06
C ALA A 80 0.65 -3.65 6.93
N PHE A 81 -0.12 -3.47 8.00
CA PHE A 81 -0.40 -4.59 8.90
C PHE A 81 -1.78 -4.52 9.54
N ALA A 82 -2.25 -5.68 9.94
CA ALA A 82 -3.42 -5.89 10.78
C ALA A 82 -3.11 -6.97 11.83
N PHE A 83 -4.03 -7.19 12.77
CA PHE A 83 -3.94 -8.29 13.71
C PHE A 83 -5.04 -9.31 13.43
N ALA A 84 -4.66 -10.58 13.41
CA ALA A 84 -5.60 -11.68 13.40
C ALA A 84 -6.40 -11.73 14.72
N ASP A 85 -7.56 -12.36 14.70
CA ASP A 85 -8.35 -12.64 15.90
C ASP A 85 -7.62 -13.53 16.91
N SER A 86 -6.57 -14.24 16.49
CA SER A 86 -5.62 -14.94 17.34
C SER A 86 -4.59 -14.03 18.04
N GLY A 87 -4.54 -12.74 17.66
CA GLY A 87 -3.54 -11.77 18.15
C GLY A 87 -2.25 -11.72 17.33
N GLU A 88 -2.08 -12.56 16.32
CA GLU A 88 -0.90 -12.57 15.46
C GLU A 88 -0.88 -11.35 14.54
N LYS A 89 0.29 -10.73 14.38
CA LYS A 89 0.49 -9.65 13.41
C LYS A 89 0.62 -10.24 12.02
N VAL A 90 -0.20 -9.72 11.11
CA VAL A 90 -0.19 -10.05 9.68
C VAL A 90 0.31 -8.83 8.92
N LEU A 91 1.49 -8.91 8.31
CA LEU A 91 2.00 -7.93 7.37
C LEU A 91 1.41 -8.20 5.99
N ILE A 92 1.01 -7.16 5.31
CA ILE A 92 0.42 -7.25 3.96
C ILE A 92 1.31 -6.44 3.02
N TRP A 93 2.06 -7.17 2.19
CA TRP A 93 3.02 -6.61 1.26
C TRP A 93 2.41 -6.25 -0.09
N ARG A 94 1.47 -7.11 -0.56
CA ARG A 94 0.80 -6.91 -1.83
C ARG A 94 -0.65 -7.36 -1.76
N ALA A 95 -1.52 -6.55 -2.30
CA ALA A 95 -2.96 -6.82 -2.37
C ALA A 95 -3.58 -6.13 -3.58
N ARG A 96 -4.85 -6.39 -3.85
CA ARG A 96 -5.64 -5.67 -4.87
C ARG A 96 -7.05 -5.38 -4.37
N PRO A 97 -7.60 -4.20 -4.68
CA PRO A 97 -9.00 -3.93 -4.43
C PRO A 97 -9.87 -4.73 -5.41
N VAL A 98 -10.97 -5.27 -4.91
CA VAL A 98 -11.96 -5.99 -5.72
C VAL A 98 -13.35 -5.51 -5.35
N SER A 99 -14.22 -5.39 -6.37
CA SER A 99 -15.65 -5.18 -6.16
C SER A 99 -16.23 -6.47 -5.59
N PHE A 100 -16.82 -6.39 -4.40
CA PHE A 100 -17.31 -7.56 -3.70
C PHE A 100 -18.55 -7.22 -2.87
N ALA A 101 -19.67 -7.82 -3.23
CA ALA A 101 -20.99 -7.49 -2.68
C ALA A 101 -21.48 -8.48 -1.59
N ALA A 102 -20.60 -9.38 -1.07
CA ALA A 102 -21.03 -10.32 -0.05
C ALA A 102 -21.31 -9.64 1.30
N ALA A 103 -22.24 -10.23 2.05
CA ALA A 103 -22.50 -9.86 3.42
C ALA A 103 -21.25 -10.06 4.30
N GLY A 104 -21.10 -9.25 5.34
CA GLY A 104 -19.98 -9.31 6.28
C GLY A 104 -19.64 -7.93 6.83
N ARG A 105 -18.82 -7.91 7.86
CA ARG A 105 -18.33 -6.68 8.48
C ARG A 105 -16.92 -6.38 7.97
N PRO A 106 -16.47 -5.11 7.95
CA PRO A 106 -15.10 -4.78 7.70
C PRO A 106 -14.13 -5.61 8.56
N GLY A 107 -13.09 -6.15 7.92
CA GLY A 107 -12.13 -7.05 8.55
C GLY A 107 -12.50 -8.55 8.48
N ASP A 108 -13.72 -8.92 8.12
CA ASP A 108 -14.09 -10.33 7.96
C ASP A 108 -13.29 -10.95 6.79
N VAL A 109 -12.70 -12.12 7.06
CA VAL A 109 -11.87 -12.87 6.10
C VAL A 109 -12.74 -13.89 5.39
N ILE A 110 -12.69 -13.88 4.07
CA ILE A 110 -13.42 -14.79 3.18
C ILE A 110 -12.41 -15.55 2.34
N SER A 111 -12.38 -16.87 2.45
CA SER A 111 -11.46 -17.72 1.68
C SER A 111 -12.26 -18.81 0.95
N ASP A 112 -11.99 -18.96 -0.34
CA ASP A 112 -12.47 -20.08 -1.16
C ASP A 112 -11.44 -21.21 -1.28
N GLY A 113 -10.29 -21.06 -0.61
CA GLY A 113 -9.15 -21.99 -0.65
C GLY A 113 -8.15 -21.74 -1.79
N GLN A 114 -8.47 -20.81 -2.71
CA GLN A 114 -7.54 -20.34 -3.76
C GLN A 114 -7.19 -18.88 -3.58
N SER A 115 -8.13 -18.08 -3.08
CA SER A 115 -7.93 -16.66 -2.79
C SER A 115 -8.47 -16.27 -1.42
N VAL A 116 -7.89 -15.26 -0.86
CA VAL A 116 -8.32 -14.68 0.42
C VAL A 116 -8.69 -13.22 0.20
N LEU A 117 -9.92 -12.93 0.56
CA LEU A 117 -10.49 -11.58 0.55
C LEU A 117 -10.71 -11.09 1.97
N VAL A 118 -10.44 -9.83 2.22
CA VAL A 118 -10.78 -9.17 3.48
C VAL A 118 -11.79 -8.07 3.19
N LYS A 119 -12.93 -8.11 3.86
CA LYS A 119 -14.02 -7.15 3.67
C LYS A 119 -13.58 -5.73 4.07
N THR A 120 -13.99 -4.75 3.27
CA THR A 120 -13.78 -3.32 3.51
C THR A 120 -15.13 -2.60 3.58
N ALA A 121 -15.14 -1.28 3.76
CA ALA A 121 -16.36 -0.49 3.79
C ALA A 121 -17.21 -0.60 2.52
N ASP A 122 -16.58 -0.70 1.34
CA ASP A 122 -17.24 -0.61 0.03
C ASP A 122 -17.00 -1.81 -0.89
N GLY A 123 -16.14 -2.75 -0.48
CA GLY A 123 -15.75 -3.89 -1.30
C GLY A 123 -14.92 -4.89 -0.51
N ALA A 124 -13.82 -5.33 -1.09
CA ALA A 124 -12.84 -6.16 -0.41
C ALA A 124 -11.41 -5.92 -0.94
N ILE A 125 -10.43 -6.34 -0.15
CA ILE A 125 -9.03 -6.45 -0.54
C ILE A 125 -8.69 -7.92 -0.74
N ARG A 126 -8.20 -8.29 -1.93
CA ARG A 126 -7.60 -9.60 -2.19
C ARG A 126 -6.15 -9.58 -1.74
N LEU A 127 -5.78 -10.48 -0.84
CA LEU A 127 -4.41 -10.65 -0.38
C LEU A 127 -3.59 -11.42 -1.42
N LEU A 128 -2.38 -10.95 -1.73
CA LEU A 128 -1.49 -11.55 -2.74
C LEU A 128 -0.11 -11.90 -2.18
N ASP A 129 0.36 -11.18 -1.15
CA ASP A 129 1.64 -11.41 -0.51
C ASP A 129 1.54 -10.90 0.94
N ILE A 130 1.72 -11.81 1.89
CA ILE A 130 1.63 -11.52 3.33
C ILE A 130 2.74 -12.20 4.10
N ASP A 131 3.00 -11.71 5.31
CA ASP A 131 3.85 -12.39 6.30
C ASP A 131 3.07 -12.53 7.60
N VAL A 132 3.06 -13.74 8.14
CA VAL A 132 2.44 -14.06 9.42
C VAL A 132 3.51 -14.64 10.33
N SER A 133 3.91 -13.89 11.34
CA SER A 133 4.92 -14.34 12.32
C SER A 133 6.25 -14.79 11.69
N GLY A 134 6.70 -14.13 10.59
CA GLY A 134 7.93 -14.46 9.86
C GLY A 134 7.76 -15.54 8.79
N LEU A 135 6.54 -16.05 8.58
CA LEU A 135 6.20 -16.95 7.48
C LEU A 135 5.61 -16.15 6.33
N ARG A 136 6.37 -15.97 5.25
CA ARG A 136 5.89 -15.30 4.05
C ARG A 136 5.07 -16.26 3.19
N LEU A 137 3.88 -15.82 2.80
CA LEU A 137 2.91 -16.59 2.02
C LEU A 137 2.48 -15.80 0.80
N GLN A 138 2.33 -16.46 -0.34
CA GLN A 138 1.90 -15.83 -1.59
C GLN A 138 0.78 -16.63 -2.25
N ASP A 139 -0.12 -15.91 -2.91
CA ASP A 139 -1.20 -16.46 -3.74
C ASP A 139 -1.93 -17.68 -3.10
N ALA A 140 -1.76 -18.88 -3.65
CA ALA A 140 -2.46 -20.08 -3.20
C ALA A 140 -2.10 -20.54 -1.77
N ASP A 141 -0.87 -20.24 -1.31
CA ASP A 141 -0.44 -20.61 0.04
C ASP A 141 -1.21 -19.81 1.10
N ILE A 142 -1.57 -18.56 0.79
CA ILE A 142 -2.44 -17.74 1.64
C ILE A 142 -3.80 -18.44 1.81
N GLY A 143 -4.40 -18.89 0.69
CA GLY A 143 -5.67 -19.62 0.71
C GLY A 143 -5.61 -20.86 1.60
N THR A 144 -4.53 -21.63 1.49
CA THR A 144 -4.30 -22.83 2.29
C THR A 144 -4.15 -22.50 3.78
N TYR A 145 -3.40 -21.46 4.12
CA TYR A 145 -3.21 -21.01 5.49
C TYR A 145 -4.55 -20.59 6.13
N PHE A 146 -5.33 -19.75 5.47
CA PHE A 146 -6.60 -19.28 6.00
C PHE A 146 -7.71 -20.35 6.02
N LYS A 147 -7.63 -21.37 5.15
CA LYS A 147 -8.57 -22.50 5.10
C LYS A 147 -8.54 -23.34 6.38
N THR A 148 -7.46 -23.28 7.16
CA THR A 148 -7.37 -23.98 8.46
C THR A 148 -8.33 -23.43 9.51
N GLY A 149 -9.04 -22.34 9.23
CA GLY A 149 -10.01 -21.70 10.12
C GLY A 149 -9.40 -20.98 11.31
N LYS A 150 -8.06 -20.83 11.34
CA LYS A 150 -7.33 -20.16 12.44
C LYS A 150 -7.56 -18.66 12.48
N VAL A 151 -7.86 -18.03 11.34
CA VAL A 151 -8.09 -16.58 11.25
C VAL A 151 -9.41 -16.35 10.54
N LYS A 152 -10.35 -15.75 11.23
CA LYS A 152 -11.68 -15.40 10.69
C LYS A 152 -11.84 -13.89 10.52
N LYS A 153 -11.00 -13.11 11.19
CA LYS A 153 -11.07 -11.66 11.17
C LYS A 153 -9.67 -11.04 11.29
N LEU A 154 -9.48 -9.93 10.59
CA LEU A 154 -8.35 -9.02 10.76
C LEU A 154 -8.85 -7.69 11.36
N THR A 155 -8.11 -7.15 12.33
CA THR A 155 -8.44 -5.92 13.07
C THR A 155 -7.28 -4.92 13.09
#